data_ded60303fad0cc0f15dc63b677b477af
#
_entry.id   ded60303fad0cc0f15dc63b677b477af
#
_cell.length_a   1.000
_cell.length_b   1.000
_cell.length_c   1.000
_cell.angle_alpha   90.00
_cell.angle_beta   90.00
_cell.angle_gamma   90.00
#
_symmetry.space_group_name_H-M   'P 1'
#
loop_
_entity.id
_entity.type
_entity.pdbx_description
1 polymer ?
#
loop_
_entity_poly.entity_id
_entity_poly.type
_entity_poly.pdbx_seq_one_letter_code
_entity_poly.pdbx_strand_id
1 'polypeptide(L)'
;MSVASEYLQLQKQSADELVRQHAPLVRRIAYHLMGRLPPSVDVSDLIQAGMIGLLEAARNFTTGKNASFETFAGIRIRGAMLDELRRTDWTPRSVHRKVREMAEVVRQIEIETGADAEDVEVMRRLGMGAEEYHQVLADAASARLLSLSAPDDADGGAAFDVADGDSLSPADSVEHEGMREALVEAIGGLPEREQLVMSLYYEEELNLKEIGAVLGVTESRVCQIHGQAIVRLRARMTGWHEGQERQAGKRKGAKGG
;
A
#
# COMPACT_ATOMS: atom_id res chain seq x y z
N MET A 1 -39.65 25.99 -12.93
CA MET A 1 -38.47 25.23 -12.41
C MET A 1 -37.72 24.72 -13.61
N SER A 2 -36.39 24.86 -13.64
CA SER A 2 -35.59 24.47 -14.82
C SER A 2 -35.40 22.95 -14.88
N VAL A 3 -35.48 22.37 -16.08
CA VAL A 3 -35.23 20.93 -16.35
C VAL A 3 -33.90 20.49 -15.73
N ALA A 4 -32.89 21.36 -15.68
CA ALA A 4 -31.61 21.12 -14.99
C ALA A 4 -31.76 20.95 -13.47
N SER A 5 -32.71 21.65 -12.83
CA SER A 5 -32.97 21.50 -11.39
C SER A 5 -33.67 20.19 -11.06
N GLU A 6 -34.55 19.70 -11.92
CA GLU A 6 -35.22 18.40 -11.79
C GLU A 6 -34.24 17.24 -12.02
N TYR A 7 -33.36 17.37 -12.99
CA TYR A 7 -32.31 16.36 -13.27
C TYR A 7 -31.35 16.26 -12.10
N LEU A 8 -30.88 17.35 -11.52
CA LEU A 8 -30.03 17.37 -10.33
C LEU A 8 -30.73 16.81 -9.08
N GLN A 9 -32.04 16.98 -8.94
CA GLN A 9 -32.82 16.38 -7.85
C GLN A 9 -32.96 14.85 -8.01
N LEU A 10 -33.21 14.36 -9.22
CA LEU A 10 -33.27 12.93 -9.54
C LEU A 10 -31.91 12.25 -9.33
N GLN A 11 -30.82 12.91 -9.72
CA GLN A 11 -29.46 12.40 -9.50
C GLN A 11 -29.11 12.36 -8.02
N LYS A 12 -29.49 13.33 -7.22
CA LYS A 12 -29.32 13.33 -5.75
C LYS A 12 -30.14 12.23 -5.08
N GLN A 13 -31.38 12.03 -5.47
CA GLN A 13 -32.21 10.95 -4.93
C GLN A 13 -31.63 9.56 -5.22
N SER A 14 -31.09 9.36 -6.42
CA SER A 14 -30.40 8.13 -6.79
C SER A 14 -29.10 7.91 -5.98
N ALA A 15 -28.33 8.96 -5.72
CA ALA A 15 -27.12 8.88 -4.91
C ALA A 15 -27.43 8.56 -3.44
N ASP A 16 -28.45 9.18 -2.84
CA ASP A 16 -28.87 8.92 -1.46
C ASP A 16 -29.37 7.48 -1.28
N GLU A 17 -30.07 6.93 -2.28
CA GLU A 17 -30.51 5.55 -2.29
C GLU A 17 -29.34 4.58 -2.31
N LEU A 18 -28.36 4.81 -3.20
CA LEU A 18 -27.12 4.03 -3.28
C LEU A 18 -26.35 4.04 -1.96
N VAL A 19 -26.22 5.21 -1.32
CA VAL A 19 -25.54 5.33 -0.02
C VAL A 19 -26.26 4.52 1.05
N ARG A 20 -27.59 4.60 1.15
CA ARG A 20 -28.34 3.83 2.14
C ARG A 20 -28.23 2.33 1.93
N GLN A 21 -28.29 1.89 0.68
CA GLN A 21 -28.22 0.47 0.33
C GLN A 21 -26.83 -0.10 0.61
N HIS A 22 -25.75 0.67 0.38
CA HIS A 22 -24.37 0.20 0.51
C HIS A 22 -23.65 0.65 1.80
N ALA A 23 -24.32 1.35 2.72
CA ALA A 23 -23.75 1.70 4.02
C ALA A 23 -23.24 0.47 4.83
N PRO A 24 -23.88 -0.72 4.80
CA PRO A 24 -23.33 -1.92 5.45
C PRO A 24 -21.97 -2.35 4.90
N LEU A 25 -21.67 -2.09 3.60
CA LEU A 25 -20.39 -2.39 2.97
C LEU A 25 -19.24 -1.61 3.65
N VAL A 26 -19.48 -0.34 4.01
CA VAL A 26 -18.48 0.48 4.72
C VAL A 26 -18.07 -0.17 6.04
N ARG A 27 -19.05 -0.63 6.83
CA ARG A 27 -18.76 -1.30 8.11
C ARG A 27 -17.99 -2.60 7.89
N ARG A 28 -18.40 -3.42 6.92
CA ARG A 28 -17.71 -4.67 6.58
C ARG A 28 -16.24 -4.43 6.25
N ILE A 29 -15.94 -3.44 5.40
CA ILE A 29 -14.57 -3.07 5.03
C ILE A 29 -13.81 -2.52 6.24
N ALA A 30 -14.41 -1.65 7.06
CA ALA A 30 -13.76 -1.08 8.24
C ALA A 30 -13.36 -2.17 9.25
N TYR A 31 -14.26 -3.08 9.60
CA TYR A 31 -13.96 -4.17 10.51
C TYR A 31 -12.93 -5.15 9.95
N HIS A 32 -12.94 -5.38 8.63
CA HIS A 32 -11.92 -6.20 7.99
C HIS A 32 -10.53 -5.53 8.06
N LEU A 33 -10.45 -4.22 7.81
CA LEU A 33 -9.21 -3.44 7.99
C LEU A 33 -8.74 -3.45 9.45
N MET A 34 -9.65 -3.32 10.42
CA MET A 34 -9.30 -3.33 11.85
C MET A 34 -8.54 -4.60 12.28
N GLY A 35 -8.83 -5.75 11.67
CA GLY A 35 -8.09 -6.99 11.93
C GLY A 35 -6.60 -6.93 11.57
N ARG A 36 -6.18 -5.89 10.85
CA ARG A 36 -4.82 -5.66 10.34
C ARG A 36 -4.15 -4.42 10.92
N LEU A 37 -4.89 -3.63 11.71
CA LEU A 37 -4.45 -2.35 12.25
C LEU A 37 -4.09 -2.47 13.74
N PRO A 38 -3.19 -1.61 14.25
CA PRO A 38 -2.88 -1.58 15.66
C PRO A 38 -4.09 -1.12 16.51
N PRO A 39 -4.13 -1.51 17.79
CA PRO A 39 -5.24 -1.19 18.70
C PRO A 39 -5.48 0.31 18.94
N SER A 40 -4.54 1.17 18.53
CA SER A 40 -4.64 2.63 18.66
C SER A 40 -5.58 3.28 17.66
N VAL A 41 -6.01 2.54 16.62
CA VAL A 41 -6.90 3.06 15.58
C VAL A 41 -8.36 2.89 16.02
N ASP A 42 -9.15 3.98 15.94
CA ASP A 42 -10.59 3.92 16.23
C ASP A 42 -11.36 3.51 14.96
N VAL A 43 -12.16 2.46 15.09
CA VAL A 43 -13.03 1.98 14.00
C VAL A 43 -14.04 3.05 13.56
N SER A 44 -14.43 3.95 14.45
CA SER A 44 -15.37 5.03 14.14
C SER A 44 -14.81 6.00 13.13
N ASP A 45 -13.53 6.33 13.21
CA ASP A 45 -12.84 7.21 12.27
C ASP A 45 -12.76 6.57 10.88
N LEU A 46 -12.45 5.27 10.83
CA LEU A 46 -12.46 4.52 9.57
C LEU A 46 -13.86 4.48 8.94
N ILE A 47 -14.90 4.24 9.74
CA ILE A 47 -16.28 4.24 9.24
C ILE A 47 -16.65 5.63 8.69
N GLN A 48 -16.28 6.71 9.37
CA GLN A 48 -16.54 8.07 8.88
C GLN A 48 -15.83 8.34 7.55
N ALA A 49 -14.53 8.03 7.46
CA ALA A 49 -13.78 8.17 6.23
C ALA A 49 -14.37 7.32 5.10
N GLY A 50 -14.71 6.07 5.38
CA GLY A 50 -15.34 5.18 4.41
C GLY A 50 -16.72 5.65 3.95
N MET A 51 -17.51 6.30 4.81
CA MET A 51 -18.77 6.92 4.42
C MET A 51 -18.57 8.09 3.46
N ILE A 52 -17.48 8.87 3.63
CA ILE A 52 -17.11 9.93 2.68
C ILE A 52 -16.78 9.31 1.32
N GLY A 53 -15.95 8.25 1.30
CA GLY A 53 -15.63 7.52 0.07
C GLY A 53 -16.87 6.94 -0.64
N LEU A 54 -17.83 6.40 0.13
CA LEU A 54 -19.12 5.92 -0.43
C LEU A 54 -19.96 7.06 -1.03
N LEU A 55 -20.01 8.22 -0.38
CA LEU A 55 -20.70 9.41 -0.90
C LEU A 55 -20.09 9.90 -2.21
N GLU A 56 -18.76 9.92 -2.30
CA GLU A 56 -18.04 10.28 -3.53
C GLU A 56 -18.30 9.26 -4.63
N ALA A 57 -18.28 7.96 -4.31
CA ALA A 57 -18.60 6.90 -5.25
C ALA A 57 -20.04 7.06 -5.81
N ALA A 58 -21.02 7.32 -4.93
CA ALA A 58 -22.41 7.50 -5.36
C ALA A 58 -22.62 8.71 -6.28
N ARG A 59 -21.81 9.77 -6.11
CA ARG A 59 -21.88 10.98 -6.96
C ARG A 59 -21.18 10.78 -8.31
N ASN A 60 -20.11 9.99 -8.35
CA ASN A 60 -19.24 9.85 -9.51
C ASN A 60 -19.51 8.57 -10.32
N PHE A 61 -20.39 7.70 -9.84
CA PHE A 61 -20.72 6.46 -10.54
C PHE A 61 -21.49 6.74 -11.83
N THR A 62 -20.94 6.28 -12.94
CA THR A 62 -21.60 6.34 -14.26
C THR A 62 -21.93 4.92 -14.70
N THR A 63 -23.21 4.64 -14.88
CA THR A 63 -23.69 3.39 -15.46
C THR A 63 -23.17 3.21 -16.89
N GLY A 64 -22.46 2.11 -17.16
CA GLY A 64 -21.93 1.81 -18.52
C GLY A 64 -20.46 1.37 -18.58
N LYS A 65 -19.71 1.49 -17.50
CA LYS A 65 -18.39 0.85 -17.35
C LYS A 65 -18.61 -0.56 -16.77
N ASN A 66 -17.94 -1.57 -17.28
CA ASN A 66 -18.06 -3.02 -16.96
C ASN A 66 -17.90 -3.43 -15.48
N ALA A 67 -18.10 -2.53 -14.51
CA ALA A 67 -17.99 -2.79 -13.09
C ALA A 67 -19.32 -2.49 -12.36
N SER A 68 -19.66 -3.33 -11.37
CA SER A 68 -20.81 -3.09 -10.50
C SER A 68 -20.54 -1.87 -9.58
N PHE A 69 -21.62 -1.20 -9.12
CA PHE A 69 -21.47 -0.12 -8.15
C PHE A 69 -20.76 -0.59 -6.87
N GLU A 70 -21.04 -1.82 -6.40
CA GLU A 70 -20.40 -2.37 -5.20
C GLU A 70 -18.88 -2.48 -5.35
N THR A 71 -18.40 -2.93 -6.51
CA THR A 71 -16.96 -3.01 -6.80
C THR A 71 -16.32 -1.61 -6.84
N PHE A 72 -16.95 -0.67 -7.55
CA PHE A 72 -16.46 0.71 -7.63
C PHE A 72 -16.46 1.40 -6.27
N ALA A 73 -17.56 1.28 -5.51
CA ALA A 73 -17.67 1.84 -4.17
C ALA A 73 -16.68 1.21 -3.20
N GLY A 74 -16.45 -0.13 -3.28
CA GLY A 74 -15.47 -0.82 -2.44
C GLY A 74 -14.06 -0.25 -2.58
N ILE A 75 -13.64 0.06 -3.79
CA ILE A 75 -12.33 0.69 -4.06
C ILE A 75 -12.25 2.09 -3.42
N ARG A 76 -13.28 2.93 -3.63
CA ARG A 76 -13.32 4.30 -3.09
C ARG A 76 -13.41 4.33 -1.56
N ILE A 77 -14.25 3.46 -0.97
CA ILE A 77 -14.37 3.32 0.48
C ILE A 77 -13.02 2.95 1.09
N ARG A 78 -12.34 1.93 0.54
CA ARG A 78 -11.04 1.48 1.02
C ARG A 78 -9.98 2.58 0.87
N GLY A 79 -9.94 3.27 -0.26
CA GLY A 79 -9.05 4.40 -0.50
C GLY A 79 -9.22 5.51 0.54
N ALA A 80 -10.45 5.96 0.78
CA ALA A 80 -10.73 6.99 1.78
C ALA A 80 -10.34 6.59 3.21
N MET A 81 -10.56 5.32 3.60
CA MET A 81 -10.10 4.79 4.90
C MET A 81 -8.58 4.79 5.01
N LEU A 82 -7.87 4.37 3.96
CA LEU A 82 -6.41 4.37 3.92
C LEU A 82 -5.84 5.79 3.97
N ASP A 83 -6.47 6.75 3.30
CA ASP A 83 -6.04 8.15 3.34
C ASP A 83 -6.23 8.78 4.73
N GLU A 84 -7.31 8.44 5.43
CA GLU A 84 -7.48 8.86 6.83
C GLU A 84 -6.40 8.29 7.75
N LEU A 85 -6.07 7.02 7.58
CA LEU A 85 -4.96 6.40 8.31
C LEU A 85 -3.62 7.09 8.03
N ARG A 86 -3.33 7.48 6.79
CA ARG A 86 -2.13 8.26 6.42
C ARG A 86 -2.09 9.62 7.11
N ARG A 87 -3.22 10.30 7.19
CA ARG A 87 -3.32 11.63 7.85
C ARG A 87 -3.09 11.57 9.36
N THR A 88 -3.45 10.48 9.98
CA THR A 88 -3.32 10.29 11.44
C THR A 88 -1.89 9.95 11.88
N ASP A 89 -0.94 9.79 10.94
CA ASP A 89 0.52 9.59 11.10
C ASP A 89 0.88 8.77 12.36
N TRP A 90 0.25 7.59 12.51
CA TRP A 90 0.36 6.74 13.69
C TRP A 90 1.71 5.99 13.78
N THR A 91 2.50 6.01 12.68
CA THR A 91 3.82 5.36 12.68
C THR A 91 4.91 6.38 12.99
N PRO A 92 5.68 6.22 14.09
CA PRO A 92 6.75 7.13 14.42
C PRO A 92 7.81 7.24 13.30
N ARG A 93 8.30 8.44 13.02
CA ARG A 93 9.38 8.68 12.02
C ARG A 93 10.62 7.83 12.27
N SER A 94 10.90 7.48 13.53
CA SER A 94 11.98 6.57 13.91
C SER A 94 11.82 5.17 13.32
N VAL A 95 10.59 4.66 13.19
CA VAL A 95 10.30 3.35 12.58
C VAL A 95 10.60 3.39 11.10
N HIS A 96 10.12 4.41 10.38
CA HIS A 96 10.40 4.58 8.95
C HIS A 96 11.90 4.64 8.68
N ARG A 97 12.68 5.36 9.53
CA ARG A 97 14.13 5.42 9.40
C ARG A 97 14.77 4.04 9.59
N LYS A 98 14.43 3.31 10.66
CA LYS A 98 14.97 1.97 10.91
C LYS A 98 14.65 0.98 9.80
N VAL A 99 13.43 1.01 9.26
CA VAL A 99 13.04 0.16 8.13
C VAL A 99 13.84 0.51 6.87
N ARG A 100 14.13 1.80 6.64
CA ARG A 100 14.96 2.24 5.51
C ARG A 100 16.42 1.77 5.68
N GLU A 101 17.00 1.96 6.85
CA GLU A 101 18.36 1.50 7.17
C GLU A 101 18.48 -0.02 6.97
N MET A 102 17.47 -0.78 7.42
CA MET A 102 17.41 -2.23 7.22
C MET A 102 17.31 -2.61 5.73
N ALA A 103 16.45 -1.93 4.96
CA ALA A 103 16.32 -2.18 3.53
C ALA A 103 17.61 -1.92 2.76
N GLU A 104 18.35 -0.87 3.12
CA GLU A 104 19.64 -0.56 2.51
C GLU A 104 20.68 -1.64 2.80
N VAL A 105 20.75 -2.14 4.03
CA VAL A 105 21.64 -3.25 4.39
C VAL A 105 21.27 -4.54 3.66
N VAL A 106 19.98 -4.87 3.56
CA VAL A 106 19.49 -6.02 2.77
C VAL A 106 19.94 -5.88 1.32
N ARG A 107 19.72 -4.72 0.70
CA ARG A 107 20.15 -4.44 -0.68
C ARG A 107 21.66 -4.66 -0.88
N GLN A 108 22.46 -4.17 0.03
CA GLN A 108 23.92 -4.32 -0.03
C GLN A 108 24.34 -5.78 0.05
N ILE A 109 23.74 -6.57 0.94
CA ILE A 109 24.02 -8.01 1.06
C ILE A 109 23.64 -8.73 -0.23
N GLU A 110 22.44 -8.48 -0.77
CA GLU A 110 21.96 -9.13 -1.99
C GLU A 110 22.84 -8.77 -3.21
N ILE A 111 23.34 -7.55 -3.31
CA ILE A 111 24.29 -7.15 -4.37
C ILE A 111 25.65 -7.86 -4.20
N GLU A 112 26.17 -7.94 -2.98
CA GLU A 112 27.47 -8.54 -2.71
C GLU A 112 27.48 -10.07 -2.87
N THR A 113 26.39 -10.73 -2.46
CA THR A 113 26.30 -12.18 -2.41
C THR A 113 25.62 -12.81 -3.62
N GLY A 114 24.80 -12.06 -4.32
CA GLY A 114 23.91 -12.55 -5.39
C GLY A 114 22.82 -13.49 -4.87
N ALA A 115 22.57 -13.52 -3.56
CA ALA A 115 21.59 -14.38 -2.89
C ALA A 115 20.74 -13.54 -1.90
N ASP A 116 19.59 -14.08 -1.49
CA ASP A 116 18.73 -13.44 -0.50
C ASP A 116 19.49 -13.18 0.81
N ALA A 117 19.31 -12.00 1.39
CA ALA A 117 19.94 -11.61 2.65
C ALA A 117 19.43 -12.48 3.82
N GLU A 118 20.35 -13.09 4.56
CA GLU A 118 20.03 -13.85 5.78
C GLU A 118 19.87 -12.91 6.98
N ASP A 119 18.89 -13.20 7.85
CA ASP A 119 18.58 -12.39 9.03
C ASP A 119 19.80 -12.18 9.93
N VAL A 120 20.61 -13.23 10.12
CA VAL A 120 21.81 -13.20 10.96
C VAL A 120 22.83 -12.19 10.44
N GLU A 121 23.01 -12.13 9.13
CA GLU A 121 23.94 -11.18 8.50
C GLU A 121 23.39 -9.75 8.56
N VAL A 122 22.07 -9.56 8.36
CA VAL A 122 21.42 -8.24 8.49
C VAL A 122 21.57 -7.72 9.92
N MET A 123 21.25 -8.53 10.93
CA MET A 123 21.42 -8.18 12.34
C MET A 123 22.87 -7.82 12.67
N ARG A 124 23.84 -8.60 12.15
CA ARG A 124 25.27 -8.35 12.38
C ARG A 124 25.71 -6.99 11.81
N ARG A 125 25.29 -6.65 10.58
CA ARG A 125 25.66 -5.37 9.95
C ARG A 125 25.02 -4.17 10.61
N LEU A 126 23.79 -4.32 11.08
CA LEU A 126 23.07 -3.26 11.80
C LEU A 126 23.49 -3.14 13.27
N GLY A 127 24.23 -4.12 13.81
CA GLY A 127 24.56 -4.19 15.24
C GLY A 127 23.33 -4.38 16.14
N MET A 128 22.26 -4.99 15.63
CA MET A 128 20.99 -5.21 16.31
C MET A 128 20.91 -6.58 16.96
N GLY A 129 20.31 -6.66 18.15
CA GLY A 129 19.91 -7.95 18.73
C GLY A 129 18.66 -8.52 18.07
N ALA A 130 18.42 -9.83 18.25
CA ALA A 130 17.28 -10.52 17.65
C ALA A 130 15.93 -9.91 18.04
N GLU A 131 15.78 -9.49 19.27
CA GLU A 131 14.53 -8.88 19.78
C GLU A 131 14.25 -7.53 19.11
N GLU A 132 15.27 -6.66 19.00
CA GLU A 132 15.14 -5.38 18.29
C GLU A 132 14.86 -5.57 16.81
N TYR A 133 15.54 -6.54 16.17
CA TYR A 133 15.31 -6.88 14.77
C TYR A 133 13.86 -7.32 14.53
N HIS A 134 13.34 -8.23 15.37
CA HIS A 134 11.95 -8.68 15.25
C HIS A 134 10.94 -7.57 15.52
N GLN A 135 11.24 -6.64 16.43
CA GLN A 135 10.39 -5.48 16.66
C GLN A 135 10.33 -4.56 15.44
N VAL A 136 11.47 -4.30 14.80
CA VAL A 136 11.50 -3.48 13.55
C VAL A 136 10.72 -4.16 12.42
N LEU A 137 10.79 -5.49 12.29
CA LEU A 137 9.97 -6.22 11.32
C LEU A 137 8.47 -6.14 11.63
N ALA A 138 8.10 -6.26 12.90
CA ALA A 138 6.70 -6.12 13.33
C ALA A 138 6.18 -4.70 13.07
N ASP A 139 6.98 -3.70 13.38
CA ASP A 139 6.67 -2.31 13.09
C ASP A 139 6.55 -2.07 11.58
N ALA A 140 7.45 -2.64 10.77
CA ALA A 140 7.39 -2.56 9.30
C ALA A 140 6.11 -3.20 8.74
N ALA A 141 5.74 -4.38 9.25
CA ALA A 141 4.51 -5.06 8.86
C ALA A 141 3.27 -4.22 9.18
N SER A 142 3.23 -3.59 10.34
CA SER A 142 2.12 -2.76 10.80
C SER A 142 2.08 -1.39 10.09
N ALA A 143 3.22 -0.74 9.88
CA ALA A 143 3.32 0.59 9.27
C ALA A 143 2.85 0.61 7.81
N ARG A 144 2.85 -0.53 7.12
CA ARG A 144 2.74 -0.58 5.66
C ARG A 144 1.40 -0.99 5.07
N LEU A 145 0.37 -1.09 5.84
CA LEU A 145 -0.98 -1.00 5.23
C LEU A 145 -1.14 0.28 4.38
N LEU A 146 -0.23 1.24 4.54
CA LEU A 146 -0.39 2.61 4.06
C LEU A 146 0.71 3.12 3.13
N SER A 147 1.84 2.46 2.97
CA SER A 147 3.03 3.12 2.44
C SER A 147 3.77 2.43 1.30
N LEU A 148 3.11 1.62 0.45
CA LEU A 148 3.71 1.31 -0.86
C LEU A 148 3.67 2.53 -1.80
N SER A 149 2.86 3.53 -1.47
CA SER A 149 2.58 4.71 -2.30
C SER A 149 2.95 6.05 -1.65
N ALA A 150 3.56 6.08 -0.46
CA ALA A 150 3.96 7.35 0.14
C ALA A 150 5.42 7.66 -0.20
N PRO A 151 5.70 8.79 -0.86
CA PRO A 151 7.05 9.33 -0.92
C PRO A 151 7.49 9.71 0.49
N ASP A 152 8.76 9.52 0.76
CA ASP A 152 9.38 10.03 1.98
C ASP A 152 9.33 11.56 2.00
N ASP A 153 8.42 12.14 2.78
CA ASP A 153 8.25 13.59 2.99
C ASP A 153 9.47 14.29 3.64
N ALA A 154 10.65 13.68 3.66
CA ALA A 154 11.85 14.32 4.17
C ALA A 154 12.55 15.22 3.14
N ASP A 155 12.24 15.09 1.83
CA ASP A 155 12.94 15.84 0.76
C ASP A 155 12.02 16.25 -0.42
N GLY A 156 10.73 16.46 -0.20
CA GLY A 156 9.86 17.06 -1.21
C GLY A 156 9.58 16.19 -2.45
N GLY A 157 9.73 14.87 -2.34
CA GLY A 157 9.35 13.91 -3.38
C GLY A 157 7.83 13.83 -3.53
N ALA A 158 7.33 14.01 -4.73
CA ALA A 158 5.92 13.98 -5.05
C ALA A 158 5.26 12.69 -4.56
N ALA A 159 4.14 12.82 -3.84
CA ALA A 159 3.27 11.69 -3.52
C ALA A 159 2.90 10.99 -4.83
N PHE A 160 3.09 9.67 -4.89
CA PHE A 160 2.45 8.86 -5.92
C PHE A 160 0.96 8.85 -5.61
N ASP A 161 0.30 9.94 -5.96
CA ASP A 161 -1.14 9.96 -6.09
C ASP A 161 -1.45 9.02 -7.26
N VAL A 162 -2.14 7.93 -7.01
CA VAL A 162 -2.74 7.14 -8.08
C VAL A 162 -3.87 8.00 -8.63
N ALA A 163 -3.50 8.97 -9.46
CA ALA A 163 -4.43 9.77 -10.19
C ALA A 163 -5.38 8.83 -10.94
N ASP A 164 -6.66 9.11 -10.88
CA ASP A 164 -7.67 8.43 -11.70
C ASP A 164 -7.13 8.33 -13.15
N GLY A 165 -7.13 7.11 -13.70
CA GLY A 165 -6.49 6.77 -14.98
C GLY A 165 -6.90 7.58 -16.20
N ASP A 166 -7.78 8.57 -16.04
CA ASP A 166 -8.23 9.48 -17.10
C ASP A 166 -7.42 10.81 -17.18
N SER A 167 -6.45 11.05 -16.30
CA SER A 167 -5.67 12.31 -16.25
C SER A 167 -4.15 12.15 -16.23
N LEU A 168 -3.61 10.94 -16.41
CA LEU A 168 -2.17 10.72 -16.49
C LEU A 168 -1.62 11.22 -17.82
N SER A 169 -0.51 11.98 -17.77
CA SER A 169 0.23 12.30 -19.00
C SER A 169 0.81 11.00 -19.61
N PRO A 170 1.06 10.94 -20.92
CA PRO A 170 1.69 9.76 -21.53
C PRO A 170 3.05 9.38 -20.92
N ALA A 171 3.76 10.34 -20.34
CA ALA A 171 5.02 10.11 -19.65
C ALA A 171 4.80 9.43 -18.30
N ASP A 172 3.81 9.89 -17.52
CA ASP A 172 3.42 9.32 -16.23
C ASP A 172 2.90 7.88 -16.40
N SER A 173 2.17 7.62 -17.48
CA SER A 173 1.67 6.27 -17.81
C SER A 173 2.80 5.26 -18.03
N VAL A 174 3.86 5.65 -18.73
CA VAL A 174 5.05 4.79 -18.99
C VAL A 174 5.82 4.54 -17.70
N GLU A 175 5.96 5.56 -16.84
CA GLU A 175 6.64 5.43 -15.55
C GLU A 175 5.87 4.50 -14.60
N HIS A 176 4.54 4.63 -14.55
CA HIS A 176 3.67 3.72 -13.79
C HIS A 176 3.72 2.28 -14.28
N GLU A 177 3.77 2.06 -15.59
CA GLU A 177 3.88 0.72 -16.17
C GLU A 177 5.24 0.08 -15.81
N GLY A 178 6.33 0.81 -15.96
CA GLY A 178 7.66 0.34 -15.57
C GLY A 178 7.80 0.05 -14.07
N MET A 179 7.20 0.87 -13.21
CA MET A 179 7.15 0.62 -11.77
C MET A 179 6.33 -0.64 -11.44
N ARG A 180 5.21 -0.84 -12.12
CA ARG A 180 4.38 -2.04 -11.95
C ARG A 180 5.12 -3.31 -12.35
N GLU A 181 5.79 -3.30 -13.50
CA GLU A 181 6.61 -4.43 -13.96
C GLU A 181 7.74 -4.75 -12.96
N ALA A 182 8.45 -3.72 -12.48
CA ALA A 182 9.50 -3.89 -11.48
C ALA A 182 8.97 -4.46 -10.15
N LEU A 183 7.77 -4.04 -9.72
CA LEU A 183 7.13 -4.57 -8.52
C LEU A 183 6.73 -6.05 -8.70
N VAL A 184 6.19 -6.43 -9.86
CA VAL A 184 5.86 -7.83 -10.18
C VAL A 184 7.11 -8.70 -10.15
N GLU A 185 8.21 -8.24 -10.75
CA GLU A 185 9.50 -8.93 -10.72
C GLU A 185 10.05 -9.04 -9.29
N ALA A 186 9.99 -7.95 -8.52
CA ALA A 186 10.43 -7.94 -7.13
C ALA A 186 9.64 -8.92 -6.24
N ILE A 187 8.32 -9.01 -6.43
CA ILE A 187 7.46 -9.97 -5.71
C ILE A 187 7.78 -11.40 -6.15
N GLY A 188 7.91 -11.65 -7.46
CA GLY A 188 8.25 -12.97 -8.00
C GLY A 188 9.62 -13.49 -7.55
N GLY A 189 10.54 -12.58 -7.20
CA GLY A 189 11.85 -12.92 -6.67
C GLY A 189 11.90 -13.13 -5.15
N LEU A 190 10.82 -12.92 -4.39
CA LEU A 190 10.81 -13.20 -2.95
C LEU A 190 10.96 -14.70 -2.66
N PRO A 191 11.48 -15.08 -1.48
CA PRO A 191 11.42 -16.47 -1.00
C PRO A 191 9.96 -16.99 -0.98
N GLU A 192 9.75 -18.28 -1.31
CA GLU A 192 8.41 -18.88 -1.45
C GLU A 192 7.48 -18.63 -0.25
N ARG A 193 8.02 -18.68 0.97
CA ARG A 193 7.24 -18.42 2.19
C ARG A 193 6.78 -16.97 2.29
N GLU A 194 7.60 -16.04 1.84
CA GLU A 194 7.26 -14.62 1.82
C GLU A 194 6.22 -14.34 0.73
N GLN A 195 6.38 -14.91 -0.48
CA GLN A 195 5.38 -14.82 -1.54
C GLN A 195 4.02 -15.33 -1.07
N LEU A 196 3.99 -16.51 -0.42
CA LEU A 196 2.76 -17.11 0.07
C LEU A 196 2.06 -16.23 1.11
N VAL A 197 2.81 -15.68 2.08
CA VAL A 197 2.26 -14.76 3.07
C VAL A 197 1.71 -13.50 2.41
N MET A 198 2.41 -12.94 1.41
CA MET A 198 1.95 -11.75 0.67
C MET A 198 0.67 -12.04 -0.10
N SER A 199 0.57 -13.18 -0.80
CA SER A 199 -0.66 -13.57 -1.52
C SER A 199 -1.83 -13.75 -0.56
N LEU A 200 -1.67 -14.51 0.53
CA LEU A 200 -2.71 -14.71 1.53
C LEU A 200 -3.17 -13.39 2.18
N TYR A 201 -2.25 -12.44 2.36
CA TYR A 201 -2.55 -11.18 3.00
C TYR A 201 -3.21 -10.16 2.05
N TYR A 202 -2.73 -10.03 0.81
CA TYR A 202 -3.18 -9.01 -0.14
C TYR A 202 -4.24 -9.49 -1.13
N GLU A 203 -4.19 -10.74 -1.57
CA GLU A 203 -5.15 -11.30 -2.53
C GLU A 203 -6.35 -11.94 -1.81
N GLU A 204 -6.08 -12.84 -0.84
CA GLU A 204 -7.12 -13.53 -0.08
C GLU A 204 -7.66 -12.68 1.09
N GLU A 205 -7.06 -11.52 1.32
CA GLU A 205 -7.44 -10.55 2.35
C GLU A 205 -7.49 -11.12 3.79
N LEU A 206 -6.71 -12.18 4.08
CA LEU A 206 -6.62 -12.79 5.41
C LEU A 206 -5.85 -11.90 6.38
N ASN A 207 -6.23 -11.91 7.66
CA ASN A 207 -5.44 -11.27 8.72
C ASN A 207 -4.27 -12.18 9.16
N LEU A 208 -3.29 -11.62 9.90
CA LEU A 208 -2.08 -12.35 10.29
C LEU A 208 -2.36 -13.62 11.11
N LYS A 209 -3.42 -13.60 11.93
CA LYS A 209 -3.85 -14.74 12.76
C LYS A 209 -4.43 -15.86 11.89
N GLU A 210 -5.27 -15.50 10.91
CA GLU A 210 -5.84 -16.46 9.94
C GLU A 210 -4.75 -17.08 9.09
N ILE A 211 -3.79 -16.28 8.59
CA ILE A 211 -2.62 -16.79 7.87
C ILE A 211 -1.81 -17.74 8.76
N GLY A 212 -1.62 -17.40 10.04
CA GLY A 212 -0.97 -18.28 11.00
C GLY A 212 -1.66 -19.63 11.13
N ALA A 213 -3.00 -19.63 11.19
CA ALA A 213 -3.79 -20.87 11.23
C ALA A 213 -3.65 -21.69 9.94
N VAL A 214 -3.63 -21.05 8.76
CA VAL A 214 -3.43 -21.71 7.46
C VAL A 214 -2.04 -22.34 7.36
N LEU A 215 -0.99 -21.62 7.79
CA LEU A 215 0.40 -22.05 7.67
C LEU A 215 0.89 -22.91 8.84
N GLY A 216 0.09 -23.11 9.89
CA GLY A 216 0.48 -23.84 11.08
C GLY A 216 1.57 -23.16 11.91
N VAL A 217 1.61 -21.82 11.90
CA VAL A 217 2.59 -21.00 12.64
C VAL A 217 1.88 -19.95 13.51
N THR A 218 2.61 -19.30 14.42
CA THR A 218 2.06 -18.24 15.25
C THR A 218 1.85 -16.95 14.44
N GLU A 219 0.91 -16.12 14.86
CA GLU A 219 0.69 -14.77 14.31
C GLU A 219 1.97 -13.94 14.30
N SER A 220 2.75 -13.99 15.38
CA SER A 220 4.05 -13.29 15.47
C SER A 220 5.02 -13.77 14.38
N ARG A 221 5.05 -15.07 14.06
CA ARG A 221 5.90 -15.58 12.97
C ARG A 221 5.44 -15.10 11.61
N VAL A 222 4.13 -15.04 11.36
CA VAL A 222 3.58 -14.46 10.12
C VAL A 222 3.95 -12.99 10.01
N CYS A 223 3.84 -12.23 11.11
CA CYS A 223 4.22 -10.82 11.17
C CYS A 223 5.71 -10.61 10.79
N GLN A 224 6.60 -11.46 11.30
CA GLN A 224 8.02 -11.44 10.94
C GLN A 224 8.23 -11.71 9.44
N ILE A 225 7.61 -12.76 8.88
CA ILE A 225 7.73 -13.10 7.46
C ILE A 225 7.19 -11.96 6.58
N HIS A 226 6.03 -11.41 6.93
CA HIS A 226 5.46 -10.26 6.22
C HIS A 226 6.37 -9.03 6.29
N GLY A 227 6.93 -8.72 7.46
CA GLY A 227 7.89 -7.62 7.64
C GLY A 227 9.16 -7.81 6.80
N GLN A 228 9.70 -9.04 6.74
CA GLN A 228 10.85 -9.38 5.90
C GLN A 228 10.55 -9.14 4.42
N ALA A 229 9.40 -9.64 3.93
CA ALA A 229 8.96 -9.42 2.56
C ALA A 229 8.88 -7.92 2.21
N ILE A 230 8.32 -7.11 3.11
CA ILE A 230 8.22 -5.66 2.94
C ILE A 230 9.61 -5.01 2.85
N VAL A 231 10.54 -5.36 3.74
CA VAL A 231 11.90 -4.81 3.73
C VAL A 231 12.63 -5.17 2.44
N ARG A 232 12.52 -6.42 1.96
CA ARG A 232 13.10 -6.86 0.69
C ARG A 232 12.50 -6.16 -0.52
N LEU A 233 11.18 -6.06 -0.58
CA LEU A 233 10.53 -5.32 -1.66
C LEU A 233 11.01 -3.87 -1.70
N ARG A 234 11.14 -3.23 -0.55
CA ARG A 234 11.69 -1.87 -0.48
C ARG A 234 13.11 -1.79 -1.00
N ALA A 235 13.97 -2.71 -0.58
CA ALA A 235 15.36 -2.76 -1.02
C ALA A 235 15.46 -2.84 -2.56
N ARG A 236 14.66 -3.71 -3.18
CA ARG A 236 14.62 -3.91 -4.64
C ARG A 236 14.05 -2.71 -5.38
N MET A 237 12.96 -2.13 -4.87
CA MET A 237 12.32 -0.97 -5.49
C MET A 237 13.19 0.30 -5.40
N THR A 238 13.94 0.49 -4.32
CA THR A 238 14.92 1.59 -4.21
C THR A 238 15.98 1.48 -5.31
N GLY A 239 16.50 0.28 -5.57
CA GLY A 239 17.46 0.04 -6.65
C GLY A 239 16.90 0.36 -8.05
N TRP A 240 15.61 0.09 -8.27
CA TRP A 240 14.94 0.44 -9.53
C TRP A 240 14.85 1.95 -9.74
N HIS A 241 14.45 2.72 -8.73
CA HIS A 241 14.39 4.20 -8.79
C HIS A 241 15.75 4.81 -9.12
N GLU A 242 16.80 4.41 -8.42
CA GLU A 242 18.17 4.90 -8.70
C GLU A 242 18.63 4.55 -10.13
N GLY A 243 18.25 3.40 -10.66
CA GLY A 243 18.52 2.97 -12.03
C GLY A 243 17.85 3.88 -13.06
N GLN A 244 16.61 4.26 -12.84
CA GLN A 244 15.84 5.15 -13.71
C GLN A 244 16.42 6.57 -13.70
N GLU A 245 16.78 7.14 -12.56
CA GLU A 245 17.39 8.46 -12.46
C GLU A 245 18.73 8.54 -13.20
N ARG A 246 19.56 7.50 -13.10
CA ARG A 246 20.83 7.41 -13.85
C ARG A 246 20.61 7.36 -15.37
N GLN A 247 19.55 6.65 -15.84
CA GLN A 247 19.20 6.60 -17.26
C GLN A 247 18.64 7.94 -17.77
N ALA A 248 17.78 8.59 -16.99
CA ALA A 248 17.23 9.91 -17.30
C ALA A 248 18.33 11.00 -17.37
N GLY A 249 19.29 10.96 -16.45
CA GLY A 249 20.46 11.85 -16.46
C GLY A 249 21.34 11.67 -17.69
N LYS A 250 21.58 10.41 -18.14
CA LYS A 250 22.33 10.13 -19.36
C LYS A 250 21.63 10.62 -20.63
N ARG A 251 20.29 10.50 -20.68
CA ARG A 251 19.50 10.99 -21.85
C ARG A 251 19.48 12.51 -21.96
N LYS A 252 19.50 13.24 -20.83
CA LYS A 252 19.60 14.72 -20.83
C LYS A 252 20.98 15.20 -21.24
N GLY A 253 22.05 14.50 -20.84
CA GLY A 253 23.44 14.86 -21.25
C GLY A 253 23.75 14.61 -22.72
N ALA A 254 23.07 13.63 -23.36
CA ALA A 254 23.26 13.31 -24.78
C ALA A 254 22.51 14.25 -25.77
N LYS A 255 21.60 15.10 -25.29
CA LYS A 255 20.87 16.08 -26.11
C LYS A 255 21.43 17.49 -26.06
N GLY A 256 22.51 17.73 -25.28
CA GLY A 256 23.14 19.04 -25.07
C GLY A 256 24.56 19.15 -25.63
N GLY A 257 24.97 18.22 -26.52
CA GLY A 257 26.28 18.24 -27.19
C GLY A 257 26.18 18.49 -28.70
#